data_cb455aa7fbdb93e0e2ef8f6be08ab488
#
_entry.id   cb455aa7fbdb93e0e2ef8f6be08ab488
#
_cell.length_a   1.000
_cell.length_b   1.000
_cell.length_c   1.000
_cell.angle_alpha   90.00
_cell.angle_beta   90.00
_cell.angle_gamma   90.00
#
_symmetry.space_group_name_H-M   'P 1'
#
loop_
_entity.id
_entity.type
_entity.pdbx_description
1 polymer ?
#
loop_
_entity_poly.entity_id
_entity_poly.type
_entity_poly.pdbx_seq_one_letter_code
_entity_poly.pdbx_strand_id
1 'polypeptide(L)'
;MNSGEIKNSIKLFWGDTLLEMFPSRSLFIHKTKELLISDIHLGKGEYFQQNGIPLTNEGDKSNFDRIYKLINKFKPNKLIILGDLFHSKYALSSNLKKNIEELTNYYKNKIIFIEGNHDRGCLIKNIIYLKNMRSLNLIYSHEPLNCNQKDILNICGHYHPKFILKDLKDKISLRCFALDKYTNTLYLPAFGDLTGGHFCRSEFQKWGIISEKNMIEI
;
A
#
# COMPACT_ATOMS: atom_id res chain seq x y z
N MET A 1 -21.22 -6.11 19.98
CA MET A 1 -20.08 -5.73 19.09
C MET A 1 -19.09 -4.96 19.94
N ASN A 2 -17.86 -5.47 20.11
CA ASN A 2 -16.84 -4.68 20.81
C ASN A 2 -16.57 -3.44 19.95
N SER A 3 -16.91 -2.26 20.47
CA SER A 3 -16.51 -0.99 19.86
C SER A 3 -14.99 -0.90 19.99
N GLY A 4 -14.28 -1.22 18.92
CA GLY A 4 -12.82 -1.11 18.89
C GLY A 4 -12.40 0.33 19.20
N GLU A 5 -11.33 0.48 19.96
CA GLU A 5 -10.79 1.78 20.31
C GLU A 5 -10.25 2.49 19.06
N ILE A 6 -10.61 3.76 18.88
CA ILE A 6 -10.15 4.59 17.76
C ILE A 6 -8.72 5.06 18.04
N LYS A 7 -7.81 4.79 17.12
CA LYS A 7 -6.38 5.10 17.25
C LYS A 7 -5.84 5.85 16.02
N ASN A 8 -4.84 6.67 16.22
CA ASN A 8 -4.15 7.39 15.12
C ASN A 8 -3.13 6.50 14.38
N SER A 9 -2.73 5.40 14.98
CA SER A 9 -1.91 4.33 14.41
C SER A 9 -2.13 3.05 15.20
N ILE A 10 -1.79 1.92 14.61
CA ILE A 10 -1.87 0.61 15.29
C ILE A 10 -0.52 -0.08 15.18
N LYS A 11 -0.06 -0.57 16.32
CA LYS A 11 1.23 -1.26 16.47
C LYS A 11 1.02 -2.77 16.48
N LEU A 12 1.82 -3.47 15.70
CA LEU A 12 1.88 -4.92 15.62
C LEU A 12 3.33 -5.36 15.84
N PHE A 13 3.55 -6.33 16.72
CA PHE A 13 4.85 -6.96 16.88
C PHE A 13 4.88 -8.29 16.11
N TRP A 14 5.93 -8.50 15.33
CA TRP A 14 6.24 -9.78 14.72
C TRP A 14 7.63 -10.22 15.18
N GLY A 15 7.67 -11.16 16.12
CA GLY A 15 8.88 -11.39 16.91
C GLY A 15 9.31 -10.11 17.63
N ASP A 16 10.55 -9.69 17.43
CA ASP A 16 11.13 -8.47 17.97
C ASP A 16 10.97 -7.23 17.07
N THR A 17 10.29 -7.38 15.96
CA THR A 17 10.13 -6.32 14.96
C THR A 17 8.81 -5.57 15.16
N LEU A 18 8.90 -4.28 15.44
CA LEU A 18 7.75 -3.39 15.56
C LEU A 18 7.33 -2.86 14.18
N LEU A 19 6.11 -3.17 13.80
CA LEU A 19 5.39 -2.64 12.64
C LEU A 19 4.33 -1.65 13.11
N GLU A 20 4.24 -0.48 12.49
CA GLU A 20 3.24 0.51 12.81
C GLU A 20 2.43 0.87 11.58
N MET A 21 1.13 0.58 11.62
CA MET A 21 0.13 0.83 10.58
C MET A 21 -0.47 2.22 10.74
N PHE A 22 -0.60 2.96 9.63
CA PHE A 22 -1.12 4.33 9.63
C PHE A 22 -2.37 4.48 8.76
N PRO A 23 -3.28 5.40 9.12
CA PRO A 23 -4.46 5.71 8.30
C PRO A 23 -4.11 6.21 6.89
N SER A 24 -2.90 6.74 6.72
CA SER A 24 -2.33 7.12 5.42
C SER A 24 -2.07 5.94 4.47
N ARG A 25 -2.53 4.73 4.82
CA ARG A 25 -2.36 3.50 4.06
C ARG A 25 -0.89 3.11 3.90
N SER A 26 -0.12 3.36 4.94
CA SER A 26 1.31 3.08 4.98
C SER A 26 1.68 2.29 6.23
N LEU A 27 2.72 1.49 6.11
CA LEU A 27 3.29 0.69 7.19
C LEU A 27 4.73 1.14 7.45
N PHE A 28 5.09 1.36 8.69
CA PHE A 28 6.46 1.74 9.06
C PHE A 28 7.12 0.66 9.91
N ILE A 29 8.31 0.25 9.52
CA ILE A 29 9.15 -0.72 10.24
C ILE A 29 10.18 0.05 11.05
N HIS A 30 10.02 0.08 12.37
CA HIS A 30 10.84 0.94 13.23
C HIS A 30 12.32 0.56 13.24
N LYS A 31 12.64 -0.73 13.25
CA LYS A 31 14.03 -1.23 13.37
C LYS A 31 14.92 -0.85 12.18
N THR A 32 14.36 -0.88 10.97
CA THR A 32 15.06 -0.56 9.71
C THR A 32 14.77 0.83 9.19
N LYS A 33 13.76 1.51 9.76
CA LYS A 33 13.18 2.78 9.26
C LYS A 33 12.74 2.64 7.80
N GLU A 34 12.05 1.55 7.47
CA GLU A 34 11.47 1.32 6.17
C GLU A 34 10.00 1.74 6.17
N LEU A 35 9.59 2.48 5.14
CA LEU A 35 8.20 2.88 4.90
C LEU A 35 7.66 2.10 3.72
N LEU A 36 6.57 1.37 3.91
CA LEU A 36 5.95 0.53 2.90
C LEU A 36 4.59 1.09 2.49
N ILE A 37 4.34 1.11 1.19
CA ILE A 37 3.04 1.40 0.55
C ILE A 37 2.84 0.42 -0.61
N SER A 38 1.60 0.24 -1.07
CA SER A 38 1.29 -0.68 -2.16
C SER A 38 0.18 -0.16 -3.07
N ASP A 39 0.10 -0.66 -4.30
CA ASP A 39 -1.07 -0.52 -5.17
C ASP A 39 -1.50 0.95 -5.38
N ILE A 40 -0.59 1.75 -5.90
CA ILE A 40 -0.82 3.18 -6.13
C ILE A 40 -1.68 3.38 -7.38
N HIS A 41 -1.45 2.54 -8.43
CA HIS A 41 -2.15 2.56 -9.71
C HIS A 41 -2.17 3.96 -10.36
N LEU A 42 -1.01 4.59 -10.47
CA LEU A 42 -0.85 5.88 -11.15
C LEU A 42 -1.29 5.80 -12.61
N GLY A 43 -1.79 6.91 -13.13
CA GLY A 43 -2.30 7.03 -14.50
C GLY A 43 -3.71 6.46 -14.69
N LYS A 44 -4.38 6.02 -13.62
CA LYS A 44 -5.72 5.45 -13.73
C LYS A 44 -6.74 6.46 -14.21
N GLY A 45 -6.64 7.74 -13.80
CA GLY A 45 -7.50 8.81 -14.28
C GLY A 45 -7.36 9.01 -15.80
N GLU A 46 -6.14 9.09 -16.30
CA GLU A 46 -5.85 9.24 -17.74
C GLU A 46 -6.35 8.04 -18.55
N TYR A 47 -6.16 6.82 -18.05
CA TYR A 47 -6.67 5.61 -18.68
C TYR A 47 -8.19 5.63 -18.84
N PHE A 48 -8.93 6.07 -17.82
CA PHE A 48 -10.39 6.18 -17.89
C PHE A 48 -10.83 7.28 -18.85
N GLN A 49 -10.13 8.42 -18.90
CA GLN A 49 -10.40 9.50 -19.85
C GLN A 49 -10.24 9.02 -21.30
N GLN A 50 -9.16 8.28 -21.59
CA GLN A 50 -8.92 7.67 -22.91
C GLN A 50 -10.02 6.69 -23.33
N ASN A 51 -10.72 6.11 -22.36
CA ASN A 51 -11.86 5.22 -22.58
C ASN A 51 -13.23 5.92 -22.44
N GLY A 52 -13.28 7.25 -22.54
CA GLY A 52 -14.51 8.03 -22.54
C GLY A 52 -15.15 8.27 -21.18
N ILE A 53 -14.49 7.93 -20.08
CA ILE A 53 -14.99 8.17 -18.72
C ILE A 53 -14.35 9.45 -18.17
N PRO A 54 -15.10 10.52 -17.88
CA PRO A 54 -14.54 11.79 -17.41
C PRO A 54 -14.11 11.69 -15.94
N LEU A 55 -12.86 11.26 -15.71
CA LEU A 55 -12.22 11.31 -14.40
C LEU A 55 -11.11 12.36 -14.41
N THR A 56 -10.94 13.07 -13.29
CA THR A 56 -9.85 14.04 -13.15
C THR A 56 -8.53 13.33 -12.79
N ASN A 57 -7.39 13.99 -13.09
CA ASN A 57 -6.07 13.50 -12.68
C ASN A 57 -5.70 13.91 -11.23
N GLU A 58 -6.65 14.42 -10.46
CA GLU A 58 -6.45 14.84 -9.07
C GLU A 58 -6.03 13.68 -8.16
N GLY A 59 -6.45 12.44 -8.49
CA GLY A 59 -6.06 11.26 -7.74
C GLY A 59 -4.54 11.02 -7.75
N ASP A 60 -3.87 11.19 -8.88
CA ASP A 60 -2.43 11.03 -8.97
C ASP A 60 -1.69 12.12 -8.21
N LYS A 61 -2.13 13.39 -8.33
CA LYS A 61 -1.58 14.49 -7.56
C LYS A 61 -1.71 14.24 -6.05
N SER A 62 -2.89 13.84 -5.59
CA SER A 62 -3.15 13.49 -4.19
C SER A 62 -2.22 12.37 -3.70
N ASN A 63 -1.98 11.33 -4.53
CA ASN A 63 -1.08 10.24 -4.21
C ASN A 63 0.37 10.72 -4.06
N PHE A 64 0.88 11.54 -4.97
CA PHE A 64 2.23 12.12 -4.86
C PHE A 64 2.36 13.02 -3.63
N ASP A 65 1.41 13.92 -3.39
CA ASP A 65 1.41 14.81 -2.21
C ASP A 65 1.45 14.01 -0.91
N ARG A 66 0.70 12.89 -0.85
CA ARG A 66 0.71 11.99 0.31
C ARG A 66 2.05 11.28 0.47
N ILE A 67 2.68 10.82 -0.62
CA ILE A 67 4.03 10.22 -0.59
C ILE A 67 5.04 11.22 -0.04
N TYR A 68 5.08 12.46 -0.55
CA TYR A 68 5.98 13.49 -0.06
C TYR A 68 5.76 13.84 1.43
N LYS A 69 4.49 13.94 1.86
CA LYS A 69 4.15 14.15 3.27
C LYS A 69 4.68 13.02 4.15
N LEU A 70 4.56 11.76 3.70
CA LEU A 70 5.04 10.59 4.43
C LEU A 70 6.57 10.56 4.52
N ILE A 71 7.27 10.82 3.40
CA ILE A 71 8.74 10.90 3.39
C ILE A 71 9.22 11.98 4.36
N ASN A 72 8.62 13.16 4.33
CA ASN A 72 9.00 14.27 5.20
C ASN A 72 8.71 13.99 6.68
N LYS A 73 7.58 13.32 6.97
CA LYS A 73 7.17 12.98 8.33
C LYS A 73 8.07 11.91 8.96
N PHE A 74 8.29 10.81 8.24
CA PHE A 74 8.98 9.64 8.79
C PHE A 74 10.49 9.65 8.53
N LYS A 75 10.95 10.39 7.52
CA LYS A 75 12.34 10.41 7.05
C LYS A 75 12.93 8.99 6.96
N PRO A 76 12.24 8.08 6.24
CA PRO A 76 12.61 6.69 6.23
C PRO A 76 13.98 6.48 5.58
N ASN A 77 14.68 5.41 5.94
CA ASN A 77 15.90 5.01 5.22
C ASN A 77 15.57 4.52 3.81
N LYS A 78 14.40 3.86 3.65
CA LYS A 78 13.89 3.38 2.36
C LYS A 78 12.38 3.55 2.29
N LEU A 79 11.89 3.99 1.13
CA LEU A 79 10.50 3.88 0.72
C LEU A 79 10.37 2.63 -0.17
N ILE A 80 9.52 1.70 0.20
CA ILE A 80 9.30 0.45 -0.52
C ILE A 80 7.87 0.45 -1.08
N ILE A 81 7.76 0.34 -2.39
CA ILE A 81 6.47 0.26 -3.09
C ILE A 81 6.24 -1.20 -3.47
N LEU A 82 5.22 -1.82 -2.86
CA LEU A 82 4.92 -3.23 -2.99
C LEU A 82 4.04 -3.52 -4.22
N GLY A 83 4.54 -3.14 -5.40
CA GLY A 83 3.92 -3.40 -6.69
C GLY A 83 2.75 -2.50 -7.06
N ASP A 84 2.33 -2.67 -8.29
CA ASP A 84 1.25 -1.93 -8.93
C ASP A 84 1.38 -0.41 -8.75
N LEU A 85 2.61 0.08 -9.05
CA LEU A 85 2.88 1.51 -9.12
C LEU A 85 2.02 2.16 -10.20
N PHE A 86 1.87 1.51 -11.36
CA PHE A 86 1.10 1.98 -12.51
C PHE A 86 -0.20 1.20 -12.67
N HIS A 87 -1.20 1.85 -13.25
CA HIS A 87 -2.44 1.16 -13.61
C HIS A 87 -2.27 0.25 -14.84
N SER A 88 -1.52 0.70 -15.82
CA SER A 88 -1.17 -0.08 -17.01
C SER A 88 -0.04 0.62 -17.79
N LYS A 89 0.60 -0.10 -18.72
CA LYS A 89 1.59 0.48 -19.64
C LYS A 89 1.01 1.59 -20.54
N TYR A 90 -0.29 1.57 -20.80
CA TYR A 90 -0.97 2.57 -21.62
C TYR A 90 -1.29 3.86 -20.86
N ALA A 91 -1.21 3.85 -19.55
CA ALA A 91 -1.45 5.01 -18.68
C ALA A 91 -0.19 5.86 -18.43
N LEU A 92 0.94 5.54 -19.07
CA LEU A 92 2.23 6.21 -18.88
C LEU A 92 2.35 7.47 -19.74
N SER A 93 1.69 8.55 -19.35
CA SER A 93 1.89 9.86 -19.98
C SER A 93 3.28 10.45 -19.72
N SER A 94 3.68 11.41 -20.55
CA SER A 94 4.95 12.13 -20.36
C SER A 94 4.98 12.88 -19.03
N ASN A 95 3.85 13.42 -18.59
CA ASN A 95 3.72 14.12 -17.32
C ASN A 95 3.90 13.15 -16.13
N LEU A 96 3.27 11.98 -16.20
CA LEU A 96 3.42 10.96 -15.16
C LEU A 96 4.87 10.48 -15.04
N LYS A 97 5.55 10.22 -16.16
CA LYS A 97 6.97 9.87 -16.18
C LYS A 97 7.83 10.93 -15.50
N LYS A 98 7.59 12.20 -15.82
CA LYS A 98 8.28 13.33 -15.19
C LYS A 98 8.07 13.37 -13.68
N ASN A 99 6.83 13.21 -13.20
CA ASN A 99 6.54 13.20 -11.76
C ASN A 99 7.24 12.05 -11.03
N ILE A 100 7.36 10.88 -11.65
CA ILE A 100 8.11 9.74 -11.10
C ILE A 100 9.62 10.04 -11.06
N GLU A 101 10.16 10.63 -12.12
CA GLU A 101 11.56 11.05 -12.16
C GLU A 101 11.86 12.10 -11.08
N GLU A 102 10.97 13.06 -10.88
CA GLU A 102 11.07 14.05 -9.80
C GLU A 102 11.06 13.38 -8.42
N LEU A 103 10.15 12.42 -8.18
CA LEU A 103 10.10 11.67 -6.92
C LEU A 103 11.38 10.86 -6.70
N THR A 104 11.87 10.15 -7.72
CA THR A 104 13.10 9.35 -7.62
C THR A 104 14.33 10.20 -7.40
N ASN A 105 14.39 11.40 -8.00
CA ASN A 105 15.46 12.38 -7.78
C ASN A 105 15.37 13.02 -6.40
N TYR A 106 14.16 13.33 -5.91
CA TYR A 106 13.94 13.90 -4.58
C TYR A 106 14.43 12.95 -3.48
N TYR A 107 14.17 11.65 -3.63
CA TYR A 107 14.50 10.65 -2.63
C TYR A 107 15.59 9.68 -3.10
N LYS A 108 16.64 10.21 -3.70
CA LYS A 108 17.77 9.55 -4.37
C LYS A 108 18.11 8.16 -3.81
N ASN A 109 18.00 7.13 -4.64
CA ASN A 109 18.40 5.73 -4.36
C ASN A 109 17.79 5.09 -3.10
N LYS A 110 16.78 5.72 -2.52
CA LYS A 110 16.09 5.23 -1.33
C LYS A 110 14.69 4.66 -1.63
N ILE A 111 14.27 4.67 -2.90
CA ILE A 111 13.02 4.05 -3.32
C ILE A 111 13.32 2.68 -3.91
N ILE A 112 12.61 1.67 -3.41
CA ILE A 112 12.66 0.31 -3.91
C ILE A 112 11.30 -0.02 -4.50
N PHE A 113 11.30 -0.55 -5.71
CA PHE A 113 10.10 -0.95 -6.43
C PHE A 113 10.04 -2.49 -6.46
N ILE A 114 8.99 -3.05 -5.87
CA ILE A 114 8.62 -4.45 -6.08
C ILE A 114 7.73 -4.50 -7.33
N GLU A 115 7.93 -5.47 -8.21
CA GLU A 115 7.13 -5.61 -9.43
C GLU A 115 5.74 -6.12 -9.11
N GLY A 116 4.70 -5.37 -9.52
CA GLY A 116 3.33 -5.84 -9.54
C GLY A 116 2.91 -6.37 -10.91
N ASN A 117 1.74 -7.01 -10.96
CA ASN A 117 1.24 -7.55 -12.23
C ASN A 117 0.86 -6.46 -13.25
N HIS A 118 0.45 -5.28 -12.78
CA HIS A 118 0.17 -4.11 -13.62
C HIS A 118 1.43 -3.38 -14.10
N ASP A 119 2.57 -3.55 -13.44
CA ASP A 119 3.83 -2.90 -13.80
C ASP A 119 4.52 -3.55 -15.00
N ARG A 120 4.10 -4.75 -15.39
CA ARG A 120 4.69 -5.49 -16.51
C ARG A 120 4.60 -4.70 -17.81
N GLY A 121 5.77 -4.43 -18.41
CA GLY A 121 5.88 -3.62 -19.61
C GLY A 121 5.85 -2.10 -19.38
N CYS A 122 5.77 -1.64 -18.13
CA CYS A 122 5.93 -0.25 -17.75
C CYS A 122 7.42 0.06 -17.59
N LEU A 123 8.10 0.45 -18.68
CA LEU A 123 9.52 0.78 -18.63
C LEU A 123 9.71 2.27 -18.31
N ILE A 124 10.28 2.56 -17.16
CA ILE A 124 10.76 3.89 -16.80
C ILE A 124 12.26 3.82 -16.57
N LYS A 125 12.95 4.78 -17.17
CA LYS A 125 14.40 4.91 -17.04
C LYS A 125 14.79 5.04 -15.57
N ASN A 126 15.81 4.30 -15.15
CA ASN A 126 16.35 4.31 -13.78
C ASN A 126 15.44 3.67 -12.68
N ILE A 127 14.36 2.99 -13.04
CA ILE A 127 13.63 2.14 -12.12
C ILE A 127 14.05 0.69 -12.31
N ILE A 128 14.49 0.07 -11.23
CA ILE A 128 14.79 -1.36 -11.15
C ILE A 128 13.72 -2.00 -10.30
N TYR A 129 12.97 -2.94 -10.87
CA TYR A 129 11.97 -3.73 -10.17
C TYR A 129 12.59 -4.99 -9.58
N LEU A 130 12.32 -5.23 -8.30
CA LEU A 130 12.61 -6.49 -7.64
C LEU A 130 11.35 -7.36 -7.63
N LYS A 131 11.49 -8.67 -7.72
CA LYS A 131 10.34 -9.59 -7.53
C LYS A 131 9.88 -9.66 -6.08
N ASN A 132 10.84 -9.65 -5.18
CA ASN A 132 10.63 -9.60 -3.74
C ASN A 132 11.91 -9.10 -3.04
N MET A 133 11.80 -8.77 -1.77
CA MET A 133 12.92 -8.34 -0.94
C MET A 133 12.78 -8.91 0.47
N ARG A 134 13.88 -9.33 1.09
CA ARG A 134 13.91 -9.73 2.50
C ARG A 134 14.54 -8.64 3.36
N SER A 135 13.93 -8.36 4.51
CA SER A 135 14.42 -7.44 5.52
C SER A 135 14.10 -8.02 6.91
N LEU A 136 15.11 -8.36 7.69
CA LEU A 136 14.94 -9.04 8.99
C LEU A 136 14.16 -10.37 8.83
N ASN A 137 13.12 -10.55 9.66
CA ASN A 137 12.14 -11.63 9.62
C ASN A 137 10.91 -11.30 8.75
N LEU A 138 11.05 -10.36 7.81
CA LEU A 138 10.02 -9.88 6.89
C LEU A 138 10.41 -10.19 5.45
N ILE A 139 9.42 -10.56 4.63
CA ILE A 139 9.55 -10.65 3.18
C ILE A 139 8.54 -9.70 2.55
N TYR A 140 9.00 -8.87 1.63
CA TYR A 140 8.19 -7.92 0.88
C TYR A 140 7.97 -8.44 -0.52
N SER A 141 6.71 -8.49 -0.96
CA SER A 141 6.30 -8.93 -2.30
C SER A 141 5.06 -8.17 -2.74
N HIS A 142 4.70 -8.26 -4.01
CA HIS A 142 3.41 -7.76 -4.46
C HIS A 142 2.30 -8.77 -4.15
N GLU A 143 2.45 -9.98 -4.65
CA GLU A 143 1.52 -11.08 -4.39
C GLU A 143 1.92 -11.85 -3.12
N PRO A 144 0.97 -12.50 -2.42
CA PRO A 144 1.28 -13.29 -1.25
C PRO A 144 2.20 -14.48 -1.60
N LEU A 145 3.21 -14.68 -0.76
CA LEU A 145 4.15 -15.79 -0.89
C LEU A 145 3.86 -16.84 0.18
N ASN A 146 3.87 -18.11 -0.20
CA ASN A 146 3.80 -19.21 0.77
C ASN A 146 5.12 -19.28 1.55
N CYS A 147 5.16 -18.61 2.70
CA CYS A 147 6.28 -18.68 3.61
C CYS A 147 6.08 -19.83 4.58
N ASN A 148 6.70 -21.01 4.31
CA ASN A 148 6.62 -22.18 5.19
C ASN A 148 7.38 -22.02 6.53
N GLN A 149 7.95 -20.84 6.80
CA GLN A 149 8.71 -20.55 8.02
C GLN A 149 7.83 -19.77 9.00
N LYS A 150 7.60 -20.33 10.18
CA LYS A 150 6.70 -19.78 11.21
C LYS A 150 7.09 -18.38 11.69
N ASP A 151 8.38 -18.04 11.65
CA ASP A 151 8.90 -16.77 12.17
C ASP A 151 8.95 -15.65 11.12
N ILE A 152 8.62 -15.96 9.87
CA ILE A 152 8.67 -15.00 8.77
C ILE A 152 7.26 -14.48 8.47
N LEU A 153 7.14 -13.15 8.38
CA LEU A 153 5.93 -12.47 7.91
C LEU A 153 6.13 -12.03 6.46
N ASN A 154 5.23 -12.45 5.59
CA ASN A 154 5.12 -11.86 4.27
C ASN A 154 4.26 -10.59 4.35
N ILE A 155 4.77 -9.48 3.84
CA ILE A 155 4.03 -8.20 3.72
C ILE A 155 3.82 -7.94 2.24
N CYS A 156 2.56 -7.81 1.81
CA CYS A 156 2.23 -7.68 0.39
C CYS A 156 1.05 -6.72 0.14
N GLY A 157 0.87 -6.35 -1.13
CA GLY A 157 -0.28 -5.63 -1.66
C GLY A 157 -1.28 -6.55 -2.34
N HIS A 158 -1.63 -6.23 -3.59
CA HIS A 158 -2.43 -7.00 -4.55
C HIS A 158 -3.88 -7.27 -4.13
N TYR A 159 -4.14 -7.70 -2.92
CA TYR A 159 -5.47 -8.07 -2.44
C TYR A 159 -6.38 -6.86 -2.21
N HIS A 160 -5.80 -5.68 -1.94
CA HIS A 160 -6.53 -4.43 -1.63
C HIS A 160 -7.62 -4.65 -0.57
N PRO A 161 -7.28 -5.05 0.66
CA PRO A 161 -8.25 -5.51 1.64
C PRO A 161 -9.25 -4.43 2.04
N LYS A 162 -10.53 -4.84 2.10
CA LYS A 162 -11.66 -4.06 2.58
C LYS A 162 -12.48 -4.86 3.57
N PHE A 163 -13.23 -4.17 4.42
CA PHE A 163 -14.27 -4.76 5.24
C PHE A 163 -15.53 -3.90 5.23
N ILE A 164 -16.63 -4.49 5.68
CA ILE A 164 -17.89 -3.78 5.82
C ILE A 164 -18.13 -3.50 7.29
N LEU A 165 -18.17 -2.22 7.64
CA LEU A 165 -18.73 -1.79 8.92
C LEU A 165 -20.25 -1.69 8.75
N LYS A 166 -20.99 -2.46 9.55
CA LYS A 166 -22.44 -2.47 9.52
C LYS A 166 -22.99 -1.90 10.83
N ASP A 167 -23.93 -0.98 10.72
CA ASP A 167 -24.84 -0.60 11.77
C ASP A 167 -26.27 -0.99 11.38
N LEU A 168 -27.23 -0.78 12.25
CA LEU A 168 -28.65 -1.16 12.05
C LEU A 168 -29.25 -0.64 10.74
N LYS A 169 -28.80 0.51 10.25
CA LYS A 169 -29.33 1.17 9.04
C LYS A 169 -28.34 1.31 7.91
N ASP A 170 -27.03 1.29 8.19
CA ASP A 170 -25.99 1.67 7.23
C ASP A 170 -24.92 0.59 7.05
N LYS A 171 -24.35 0.57 5.85
CA LYS A 171 -23.20 -0.27 5.51
C LYS A 171 -22.14 0.59 4.86
N ILE A 172 -20.96 0.68 5.48
CA ILE A 172 -19.82 1.41 4.95
C ILE A 172 -18.70 0.44 4.62
N SER A 173 -18.20 0.51 3.38
CA SER A 173 -17.02 -0.25 2.96
C SER A 173 -15.77 0.57 3.25
N LEU A 174 -14.89 0.05 4.07
CA LEU A 174 -13.65 0.70 4.47
C LEU A 174 -12.43 -0.12 4.06
N ARG A 175 -11.34 0.56 3.69
CA ARG A 175 -10.03 -0.07 3.49
C ARG A 175 -9.46 -0.51 4.82
N CYS A 176 -8.68 -1.57 4.83
CA CYS A 176 -8.05 -2.06 6.05
C CYS A 176 -6.68 -2.70 5.76
N PHE A 177 -5.86 -2.80 6.78
CA PHE A 177 -4.82 -3.81 6.83
C PHE A 177 -5.46 -5.12 7.25
N ALA A 178 -4.95 -6.24 6.72
CA ALA A 178 -5.49 -7.56 7.03
C ALA A 178 -4.37 -8.57 7.23
N LEU A 179 -4.39 -9.28 8.35
CA LEU A 179 -3.42 -10.33 8.68
C LEU A 179 -4.08 -11.69 8.57
N ASP A 180 -3.58 -12.50 7.68
CA ASP A 180 -3.82 -13.94 7.65
C ASP A 180 -2.77 -14.64 8.54
N LYS A 181 -3.19 -15.08 9.73
CA LYS A 181 -2.32 -15.77 10.68
C LYS A 181 -1.98 -17.19 10.24
N TYR A 182 -2.77 -17.78 9.35
CA TYR A 182 -2.51 -19.14 8.85
C TYR A 182 -1.33 -19.17 7.88
N THR A 183 -1.25 -18.17 6.99
CA THR A 183 -0.17 -18.04 6.02
C THR A 183 0.94 -17.08 6.45
N ASN A 184 0.81 -16.44 7.62
CA ASN A 184 1.69 -15.35 8.07
C ASN A 184 1.82 -14.24 7.01
N THR A 185 0.69 -13.77 6.51
CA THR A 185 0.66 -12.74 5.47
C THR A 185 -0.08 -11.50 5.94
N LEU A 186 0.60 -10.35 5.92
CA LEU A 186 0.02 -9.03 6.16
C LEU A 186 -0.23 -8.32 4.83
N TYR A 187 -1.50 -8.13 4.51
CA TYR A 187 -1.94 -7.40 3.32
C TYR A 187 -2.08 -5.91 3.64
N LEU A 188 -1.46 -5.07 2.82
CA LEU A 188 -1.62 -3.63 2.89
C LEU A 188 -2.87 -3.17 2.15
N PRO A 189 -3.56 -2.13 2.63
CA PRO A 189 -4.61 -1.46 1.86
C PRO A 189 -4.00 -0.78 0.62
N ALA A 190 -4.73 -0.77 -0.50
CA ALA A 190 -4.31 -0.03 -1.66
C ALA A 190 -4.10 1.46 -1.32
N PHE A 191 -2.92 1.99 -1.68
CA PHE A 191 -2.54 3.37 -1.43
C PHE A 191 -3.29 4.35 -2.34
N GLY A 192 -3.49 3.98 -3.60
CA GLY A 192 -4.11 4.84 -4.62
C GLY A 192 -5.57 5.19 -4.31
N ASP A 193 -5.96 6.45 -4.53
CA ASP A 193 -7.30 6.93 -4.23
C ASP A 193 -8.38 6.31 -5.13
N LEU A 194 -8.06 6.08 -6.39
CA LEU A 194 -8.96 5.47 -7.38
C LEU A 194 -8.92 3.93 -7.36
N THR A 195 -8.17 3.31 -6.44
CA THR A 195 -8.04 1.86 -6.38
C THR A 195 -9.19 1.23 -5.63
N GLY A 196 -9.81 0.22 -6.23
CA GLY A 196 -10.85 -0.59 -5.62
C GLY A 196 -10.32 -1.49 -4.50
N GLY A 197 -11.03 -2.58 -4.20
CA GLY A 197 -10.54 -3.59 -3.25
C GLY A 197 -11.54 -4.72 -3.04
N HIS A 198 -11.08 -5.78 -2.38
CA HIS A 198 -11.81 -7.01 -2.12
C HIS A 198 -12.15 -7.15 -0.64
N PHE A 199 -13.30 -7.73 -0.34
CA PHE A 199 -13.67 -7.97 1.04
C PHE A 199 -12.84 -9.09 1.65
N CYS A 200 -12.27 -8.82 2.82
CA CYS A 200 -11.49 -9.78 3.58
C CYS A 200 -12.34 -10.97 4.02
N ARG A 201 -11.71 -12.13 4.10
CA ARG A 201 -12.26 -13.30 4.77
C ARG A 201 -12.52 -12.99 6.24
N SER A 202 -13.50 -13.67 6.84
CA SER A 202 -13.91 -13.47 8.23
C SER A 202 -12.78 -13.76 9.22
N GLU A 203 -11.96 -14.76 8.94
CA GLU A 203 -10.88 -15.26 9.78
C GLU A 203 -9.65 -14.33 9.85
N PHE A 204 -9.53 -13.35 8.94
CA PHE A 204 -8.43 -12.40 8.98
C PHE A 204 -8.60 -11.42 10.14
N GLN A 205 -7.51 -11.15 10.87
CA GLN A 205 -7.45 -10.01 11.78
C GLN A 205 -7.38 -8.72 10.96
N LYS A 206 -8.21 -7.73 11.29
CA LYS A 206 -8.38 -6.53 10.45
C LYS A 206 -8.23 -5.26 11.26
N TRP A 207 -7.61 -4.24 10.62
CA TRP A 207 -7.47 -2.90 11.15
C TRP A 207 -7.99 -1.91 10.12
N GLY A 208 -9.18 -1.41 10.37
CA GLY A 208 -9.91 -0.54 9.45
C GLY A 208 -9.44 0.90 9.49
N ILE A 209 -9.45 1.54 8.32
CA ILE A 209 -9.17 2.97 8.16
C ILE A 209 -10.51 3.71 8.11
N ILE A 210 -10.85 4.43 9.18
CA ILE A 210 -12.11 5.15 9.30
C ILE A 210 -12.00 6.53 8.62
N SER A 211 -10.86 7.18 8.77
CA SER A 211 -10.59 8.52 8.21
C SER A 211 -9.09 8.70 7.97
N GLU A 212 -8.69 9.85 7.46
CA GLU A 212 -7.27 10.18 7.28
C GLU A 212 -6.44 10.19 8.58
N LYS A 213 -7.10 10.23 9.73
CA LYS A 213 -6.44 10.31 11.04
C LYS A 213 -6.71 9.12 11.95
N ASN A 214 -7.70 8.29 11.62
CA ASN A 214 -8.24 7.32 12.57
C ASN A 214 -8.32 5.91 11.99
N MET A 215 -7.97 4.94 12.82
CA MET A 215 -8.07 3.50 12.58
C MET A 215 -8.84 2.82 13.70
N ILE A 216 -9.35 1.64 13.42
CA ILE A 216 -10.06 0.77 14.37
C ILE A 216 -9.61 -0.68 14.21
N GLU A 217 -9.45 -1.40 15.30
CA GLU A 217 -9.26 -2.85 15.29
C GLU A 217 -10.62 -3.55 15.30
N ILE A 218 -10.76 -4.65 14.48
CA ILE A 218 -12.03 -5.33 14.22
C ILE A 218 -11.89 -6.82 14.53
#